data_af4302e91c75cb55107d72b76bd1a31e
#
_entry.id   af4302e91c75cb55107d72b76bd1a31e
#
_cell.length_a   1.000
_cell.length_b   1.000
_cell.length_c   1.000
_cell.angle_alpha   90.00
_cell.angle_beta   90.00
_cell.angle_gamma   90.00
#
_symmetry.space_group_name_H-M   'P 1'
#
loop_
_entity.id
_entity.type
_entity.pdbx_description
1 polymer ?
#
loop_
_entity_poly.entity_id
_entity_poly.type
_entity_poly.pdbx_seq_one_letter_code
_entity_poly.pdbx_strand_id
1 'polypeptide(L)'
;MEIIKSIKSKNKEFKLNIEFTARHFNAPDNLKNYAISEVQKITKVCDRAIQCQILLFHENDQYTTELNLSIPSHKLNVKESTDNITKSIDFAVAKMITRVKKIKGKQNNHH
;
A
#
# COMPACT_ATOMS: atom_id res chain seq x y z
N MET A 1 -15.92 -11.96 -6.51
CA MET A 1 -14.89 -12.07 -7.55
C MET A 1 -13.68 -11.24 -7.17
N GLU A 2 -12.51 -11.80 -7.36
CA GLU A 2 -11.28 -11.11 -7.07
C GLU A 2 -10.61 -10.69 -8.38
N ILE A 3 -10.07 -9.49 -8.37
CA ILE A 3 -9.29 -9.00 -9.50
C ILE A 3 -7.87 -8.75 -8.98
N ILE A 4 -6.92 -9.45 -9.57
CA ILE A 4 -5.52 -9.30 -9.21
C ILE A 4 -4.78 -8.74 -10.40
N LYS A 5 -4.05 -7.66 -10.19
CA LYS A 5 -3.28 -7.05 -11.24
C LYS A 5 -1.96 -6.57 -10.70
N SER A 6 -0.90 -6.91 -11.40
CA SER A 6 0.44 -6.50 -11.03
C SER A 6 0.90 -5.37 -11.95
N ILE A 7 1.40 -4.30 -11.35
CA ILE A 7 1.86 -3.14 -12.09
C ILE A 7 3.28 -2.81 -11.65
N LYS A 8 4.15 -2.66 -12.61
CA LYS A 8 5.55 -2.31 -12.35
C LYS A 8 5.75 -0.81 -12.49
N SER A 9 6.58 -0.25 -11.64
CA SER A 9 6.97 1.14 -11.74
C SER A 9 7.71 1.38 -13.04
N LYS A 10 7.50 2.56 -13.63
CA LYS A 10 8.22 2.95 -14.84
C LYS A 10 9.60 3.51 -14.54
N ASN A 11 9.87 3.79 -13.29
CA ASN A 11 11.15 4.33 -12.89
C ASN A 11 12.21 3.25 -12.94
N LYS A 12 13.35 3.54 -13.55
CA LYS A 12 14.41 2.56 -13.69
C LYS A 12 15.16 2.27 -12.41
N GLU A 13 15.14 3.19 -11.45
CA GLU A 13 15.95 3.09 -10.25
C GLU A 13 15.31 2.23 -9.18
N PHE A 14 14.00 2.12 -9.18
CA PHE A 14 13.34 1.23 -8.26
C PHE A 14 12.08 0.68 -8.91
N LYS A 15 11.83 -0.56 -8.61
CA LYS A 15 10.76 -1.30 -9.26
C LYS A 15 9.85 -1.86 -8.21
N LEU A 16 9.00 -1.00 -7.65
CA LEU A 16 7.99 -1.47 -6.73
C LEU A 16 6.92 -2.22 -7.50
N ASN A 17 6.81 -3.51 -7.23
CA ASN A 17 5.73 -4.31 -7.76
C ASN A 17 4.48 -4.05 -6.93
N ILE A 18 3.39 -3.70 -7.60
CA ILE A 18 2.14 -3.46 -6.92
C ILE A 18 1.12 -4.46 -7.41
N GLU A 19 0.51 -5.18 -6.46
CA GLU A 19 -0.60 -6.09 -6.75
C GLU A 19 -1.85 -5.50 -6.12
N PHE A 20 -2.95 -5.55 -6.85
CA PHE A 20 -4.20 -4.97 -6.41
C PHE A 20 -5.30 -6.02 -6.43
N THR A 21 -6.01 -6.17 -5.32
CA THR A 21 -7.14 -7.09 -5.20
C THR A 21 -8.29 -6.37 -4.51
N ALA A 22 -9.49 -6.49 -5.07
CA ALA A 22 -10.70 -6.02 -4.41
C ALA A 22 -11.58 -7.21 -4.11
N ARG A 23 -12.13 -7.30 -2.91
CA ARG A 23 -12.99 -8.39 -2.48
C ARG A 23 -14.32 -7.86 -1.97
N HIS A 24 -15.38 -8.54 -2.38
CA HIS A 24 -16.75 -8.24 -1.96
C HIS A 24 -17.28 -6.94 -2.53
N PHE A 25 -16.62 -6.40 -3.55
CA PHE A 25 -17.15 -5.30 -4.34
C PHE A 25 -16.29 -5.15 -5.59
N ASN A 26 -16.86 -4.47 -6.59
CA ASN A 26 -16.14 -4.18 -7.82
C ASN A 26 -15.50 -2.81 -7.71
N ALA A 27 -14.18 -2.77 -7.72
CA ALA A 27 -13.47 -1.49 -7.65
C ALA A 27 -13.44 -0.86 -9.04
N PRO A 28 -13.96 0.36 -9.21
CA PRO A 28 -13.84 1.05 -10.49
C PRO A 28 -12.37 1.35 -10.80
N ASP A 29 -12.07 1.52 -12.08
CA ASP A 29 -10.68 1.76 -12.49
C ASP A 29 -10.09 3.02 -11.85
N ASN A 30 -10.90 4.06 -11.68
CA ASN A 30 -10.38 5.28 -11.06
C ASN A 30 -10.01 5.06 -9.61
N LEU A 31 -10.72 4.21 -8.89
CA LEU A 31 -10.37 3.87 -7.51
C LEU A 31 -9.10 3.05 -7.46
N LYS A 32 -8.99 2.07 -8.35
CA LYS A 32 -7.78 1.26 -8.44
C LYS A 32 -6.57 2.14 -8.74
N ASN A 33 -6.70 3.04 -9.71
CA ASN A 33 -5.63 3.94 -10.07
C ASN A 33 -5.26 4.87 -8.92
N TYR A 34 -6.26 5.32 -8.17
CA TYR A 34 -6.02 6.15 -7.00
C TYR A 34 -5.21 5.39 -5.95
N ALA A 35 -5.62 4.16 -5.65
CA ALA A 35 -4.92 3.36 -4.65
C ALA A 35 -3.47 3.11 -5.05
N ILE A 36 -3.24 2.77 -6.31
CA ILE A 36 -1.90 2.51 -6.82
C ILE A 36 -1.05 3.79 -6.73
N SER A 37 -1.62 4.91 -7.12
CA SER A 37 -0.93 6.20 -7.07
C SER A 37 -0.53 6.56 -5.64
N GLU A 38 -1.43 6.33 -4.68
CA GLU A 38 -1.15 6.62 -3.28
C GLU A 38 -0.05 5.73 -2.72
N VAL A 39 -0.09 4.45 -3.08
CA VAL A 39 0.92 3.48 -2.61
C VAL A 39 2.29 3.83 -3.18
N GLN A 40 2.36 4.36 -4.39
CA GLN A 40 3.63 4.74 -4.98
C GLN A 40 4.35 5.84 -4.19
N LYS A 41 3.63 6.59 -3.36
CA LYS A 41 4.26 7.60 -2.49
C LYS A 41 5.23 6.96 -1.50
N ILE A 42 5.05 5.68 -1.22
CA ILE A 42 5.95 4.97 -0.30
C ILE A 42 7.37 4.96 -0.87
N THR A 43 7.53 4.94 -2.18
CA THR A 43 8.86 4.94 -2.79
C THR A 43 9.64 6.22 -2.51
N LYS A 44 8.96 7.29 -2.15
CA LYS A 44 9.64 8.55 -1.81
C LYS A 44 10.34 8.46 -0.46
N VAL A 45 9.88 7.58 0.43
CA VAL A 45 10.52 7.39 1.72
C VAL A 45 11.29 6.08 1.80
N CYS A 46 11.10 5.19 0.83
CA CYS A 46 11.84 3.93 0.78
C CYS A 46 12.02 3.52 -0.67
N ASP A 47 13.15 3.88 -1.25
CA ASP A 47 13.45 3.55 -2.63
C ASP A 47 13.80 2.08 -2.83
N ARG A 48 13.93 1.32 -1.74
CA ARG A 48 14.23 -0.11 -1.81
C ARG A 48 13.01 -0.97 -1.60
N ALA A 49 11.83 -0.39 -1.58
CA ALA A 49 10.60 -1.17 -1.47
C ALA A 49 10.51 -2.13 -2.65
N ILE A 50 10.16 -3.38 -2.37
CA ILE A 50 10.20 -4.45 -3.36
C ILE A 50 8.81 -4.71 -3.91
N GLN A 51 7.84 -4.86 -3.04
CA GLN A 51 6.48 -5.23 -3.43
C GLN A 51 5.47 -4.67 -2.44
N CYS A 52 4.32 -4.26 -2.94
CA CYS A 52 3.20 -3.88 -2.10
C CYS A 52 1.92 -4.53 -2.63
N GLN A 53 1.27 -5.31 -1.79
CA GLN A 53 -0.06 -5.81 -2.09
C GLN A 53 -1.09 -4.85 -1.52
N ILE A 54 -2.05 -4.48 -2.35
CA ILE A 54 -3.18 -3.66 -1.94
C ILE A 54 -4.41 -4.54 -1.95
N LEU A 55 -5.07 -4.66 -0.80
CA LEU A 55 -6.32 -5.41 -0.71
C LEU A 55 -7.40 -4.48 -0.20
N LEU A 56 -8.48 -4.38 -0.97
CA LEU A 56 -9.62 -3.58 -0.59
C LEU A 56 -10.79 -4.51 -0.31
N PHE A 57 -11.45 -4.31 0.83
CA PHE A 57 -12.60 -5.10 1.24
C PHE A 57 -13.77 -4.20 1.56
N HIS A 58 -14.97 -4.73 1.35
CA HIS A 58 -16.18 -4.07 1.81
C HIS A 58 -17.00 -5.09 2.59
N GLU A 59 -17.10 -4.90 3.89
CA GLU A 59 -17.85 -5.78 4.79
C GLU A 59 -18.48 -4.98 5.91
N ASN A 60 -19.70 -5.35 6.30
CA ASN A 60 -20.37 -4.75 7.46
C ASN A 60 -20.39 -3.22 7.40
N ASP A 61 -20.69 -2.69 6.22
CA ASP A 61 -20.76 -1.25 5.98
C ASP A 61 -19.44 -0.52 6.22
N GLN A 62 -18.35 -1.26 6.27
CA GLN A 62 -17.02 -0.68 6.41
C GLN A 62 -16.19 -1.01 5.20
N TYR A 63 -15.32 -0.09 4.83
CA TYR A 63 -14.31 -0.31 3.80
C TYR A 63 -12.97 -0.45 4.46
N THR A 64 -12.26 -1.51 4.10
CA THR A 64 -10.95 -1.80 4.68
C THR A 64 -9.90 -1.79 3.59
N THR A 65 -8.79 -1.12 3.86
CA THR A 65 -7.60 -1.18 3.03
C THR A 65 -6.52 -1.90 3.81
N GLU A 66 -6.01 -2.97 3.23
CA GLU A 66 -4.86 -3.67 3.79
C GLU A 66 -3.69 -3.54 2.84
N LEU A 67 -2.53 -3.20 3.39
CA LEU A 67 -1.30 -3.09 2.63
C LEU A 67 -0.28 -4.05 3.22
N ASN A 68 0.33 -4.85 2.34
CA ASN A 68 1.43 -5.73 2.71
C ASN A 68 2.65 -5.26 1.92
N LEU A 69 3.60 -4.68 2.61
CA LEU A 69 4.78 -4.10 1.99
C LEU A 69 6.01 -4.92 2.33
N SER A 70 6.77 -5.28 1.29
CA SER A 70 8.06 -5.94 1.45
C SER A 70 9.17 -4.94 1.17
N ILE A 71 10.04 -4.77 2.15
CA ILE A 71 11.26 -3.98 2.01
C ILE A 71 12.41 -4.87 2.47
N PRO A 72 13.67 -4.50 2.22
CA PRO A 72 14.78 -5.37 2.66
C PRO A 72 14.70 -5.62 4.17
N SER A 73 14.73 -6.90 4.53
CA SER A 73 14.71 -7.39 5.91
C SER A 73 13.42 -7.20 6.67
N HIS A 74 12.37 -6.64 6.06
CA HIS A 74 11.10 -6.43 6.76
C HIS A 74 9.91 -6.70 5.86
N LYS A 75 8.86 -7.23 6.48
CA LYS A 75 7.53 -7.31 5.86
C LYS A 75 6.57 -6.59 6.77
N LEU A 76 5.91 -5.59 6.25
CA LEU A 76 5.03 -4.72 7.04
C LEU A 76 3.59 -4.90 6.59
N ASN A 77 2.70 -4.95 7.56
CA ASN A 77 1.27 -5.07 7.32
C ASN A 77 0.55 -3.90 7.99
N VAL A 78 -0.32 -3.26 7.25
CA VAL A 78 -1.16 -2.18 7.76
C VAL A 78 -2.59 -2.47 7.32
N LYS A 79 -3.54 -2.23 8.20
CA LYS A 79 -4.95 -2.46 7.91
C LYS A 79 -5.75 -1.34 8.54
N GLU A 80 -6.53 -0.62 7.72
CA GLU A 80 -7.35 0.49 8.19
C GLU A 80 -8.77 0.34 7.66
N SER A 81 -9.73 0.57 8.52
CA SER A 81 -11.16 0.46 8.16
C SER A 81 -11.87 1.76 8.47
N THR A 82 -12.66 2.23 7.52
CA THR A 82 -13.49 3.43 7.70
C THR A 82 -14.79 3.23 6.94
N ASP A 83 -15.71 4.19 7.08
CA ASP A 83 -16.94 4.19 6.31
C ASP A 83 -16.76 4.72 4.88
N ASN A 84 -15.52 5.02 4.50
CA ASN A 84 -15.22 5.60 3.19
C ASN A 84 -13.96 4.96 2.64
N ILE A 85 -14.07 4.38 1.43
CA ILE A 85 -12.95 3.62 0.86
C ILE A 85 -11.73 4.50 0.62
N THR A 86 -11.92 5.73 0.14
CA THR A 86 -10.80 6.63 -0.12
C THR A 86 -10.08 6.99 1.16
N LYS A 87 -10.83 7.24 2.24
CA LYS A 87 -10.21 7.51 3.55
C LYS A 87 -9.42 6.31 4.06
N SER A 88 -9.95 5.09 3.86
CA SER A 88 -9.23 3.91 4.32
C SER A 88 -7.91 3.75 3.58
N ILE A 89 -7.90 4.05 2.28
CA ILE A 89 -6.66 4.03 1.50
C ILE A 89 -5.67 5.07 2.03
N ASP A 90 -6.14 6.29 2.23
CA ASP A 90 -5.28 7.38 2.70
C ASP A 90 -4.67 7.05 4.06
N PHE A 91 -5.49 6.54 4.97
CA PHE A 91 -5.01 6.20 6.31
C PHE A 91 -4.00 5.05 6.27
N ALA A 92 -4.27 4.05 5.44
CA ALA A 92 -3.36 2.90 5.34
C ALA A 92 -2.01 3.33 4.79
N VAL A 93 -2.01 4.16 3.74
CA VAL A 93 -0.75 4.62 3.15
C VAL A 93 0.01 5.51 4.13
N ALA A 94 -0.68 6.44 4.80
CA ALA A 94 -0.02 7.32 5.77
C ALA A 94 0.61 6.52 6.89
N LYS A 95 -0.10 5.51 7.39
CA LYS A 95 0.40 4.67 8.46
C LYS A 95 1.61 3.85 8.00
N MET A 96 1.55 3.33 6.78
CA MET A 96 2.68 2.58 6.24
C MET A 96 3.92 3.47 6.11
N ILE A 97 3.75 4.69 5.60
CA ILE A 97 4.85 5.62 5.47
C ILE A 97 5.46 5.92 6.84
N THR A 98 4.63 6.12 7.86
CA THR A 98 5.12 6.35 9.22
C THR A 98 5.95 5.18 9.71
N ARG A 99 5.49 3.95 9.47
CA ARG A 99 6.22 2.77 9.90
C ARG A 99 7.56 2.62 9.18
N VAL A 100 7.57 2.88 7.88
CA VAL A 100 8.80 2.83 7.10
C VAL A 100 9.81 3.85 7.63
N LYS A 101 9.35 5.06 7.90
CA LYS A 101 10.22 6.10 8.44
C LYS A 101 10.81 5.70 9.78
N LYS A 102 10.03 5.04 10.64
CA LYS A 102 10.54 4.58 11.92
C LYS A 102 11.65 3.55 11.75
N ILE A 103 11.46 2.62 10.82
CA ILE A 103 12.49 1.61 10.57
C ILE A 103 13.76 2.25 10.05
N LYS A 104 13.64 3.16 9.09
CA LYS A 104 14.79 3.86 8.55
C LYS A 104 15.48 4.72 9.59
N GLY A 105 14.70 5.38 10.42
CA GLY A 105 15.24 6.18 11.51
C GLY A 105 16.07 5.35 12.46
N LYS A 106 15.60 4.16 12.83
CA LYS A 106 16.36 3.27 13.69
C LYS A 106 17.65 2.80 13.04
N GLN A 107 17.59 2.50 11.74
CA GLN A 107 18.77 2.05 11.02
C GLN A 107 19.82 3.15 10.88
N ASN A 108 19.37 4.38 10.77
CA ASN A 108 20.26 5.52 10.60
C ASN A 108 20.73 6.11 11.90
N ASN A 109 20.18 5.66 13.00
CA ASN A 109 20.34 6.30 14.30
C ASN A 109 21.29 5.57 15.25
N HIS A 110 21.97 4.59 14.77
CA HIS A 110 22.95 3.93 15.63
C HIS A 110 24.30 4.53 15.38
N HIS A 111 24.91 4.86 16.41
CA HIS A 111 26.20 5.49 16.39
C HIS A 111 27.18 4.69 17.20
#